data_cea0d60969e161abd8b1d9bc136d8e43
#
_entry.id   cea0d60969e161abd8b1d9bc136d8e43
#
_cell.length_a   1.000
_cell.length_b   1.000
_cell.length_c   1.000
_cell.angle_alpha   90.00
_cell.angle_beta   90.00
_cell.angle_gamma   90.00
#
_symmetry.space_group_name_H-M   'P 1'
#
loop_
_entity.id
_entity.type
_entity.pdbx_description
1 polymer ?
#
loop_
_entity_poly.entity_id
_entity_poly.type
_entity_poly.pdbx_seq_one_letter_code
_entity_poly.pdbx_strand_id
1 'polypeptide(L)'
;LPADVMQETHEERNTALRDAIGDVPDYVVSTFFAVAGSMIHDLYGLRVMLGVPRAVVSTEVWNDGRAITTILEFPNGARCVATWADLPNLWDFKETLEVYGDSKRVVVSYPTGFARGILSTVTVHEIDADGTASLKEPAVDWESAFSRELRHLHECIAVGTPTRTGAADARHD
;
A
#
# COMPACT_ATOMS: atom_id res chain seq x y z
N LEU A 1 -20.03 -10.21 -14.21
CA LEU A 1 -20.08 -11.65 -13.96
C LEU A 1 -21.50 -12.04 -13.52
N PRO A 2 -22.00 -13.25 -13.86
CA PRO A 2 -23.23 -13.79 -13.31
C PRO A 2 -23.21 -13.85 -11.78
N ALA A 3 -24.37 -13.72 -11.14
CA ALA A 3 -24.46 -13.63 -9.68
C ALA A 3 -23.97 -14.91 -8.96
N ASP A 4 -24.21 -16.07 -9.56
CA ASP A 4 -23.76 -17.38 -9.08
C ASP A 4 -22.22 -17.47 -9.08
N VAL A 5 -21.57 -17.04 -10.15
CA VAL A 5 -20.09 -17.01 -10.25
C VAL A 5 -19.50 -16.04 -9.23
N MET A 6 -20.14 -14.89 -9.02
CA MET A 6 -19.68 -13.93 -7.99
C MET A 6 -19.80 -14.51 -6.58
N GLN A 7 -20.90 -15.23 -6.31
CA GLN A 7 -21.10 -15.85 -5.01
C GLN A 7 -20.07 -16.96 -4.76
N GLU A 8 -19.85 -17.85 -5.72
CA GLU A 8 -18.85 -18.93 -5.64
C GLU A 8 -17.45 -18.34 -5.38
N THR A 9 -17.04 -17.31 -6.13
CA THR A 9 -15.75 -16.64 -5.94
C THR A 9 -15.64 -16.01 -4.55
N HIS A 10 -16.72 -15.46 -4.01
CA HIS A 10 -16.72 -14.90 -2.65
C HIS A 10 -16.60 -15.99 -1.57
N GLU A 11 -17.27 -17.12 -1.75
CA GLU A 11 -17.19 -18.25 -0.82
C GLU A 11 -15.81 -18.88 -0.82
N GLU A 12 -15.21 -19.13 -1.99
CA GLU A 12 -13.84 -19.61 -2.13
C GLU A 12 -12.83 -18.68 -1.47
N ARG A 13 -12.93 -17.37 -1.74
CA ARG A 13 -12.06 -16.37 -1.12
C ARG A 13 -12.21 -16.37 0.40
N ASN A 14 -13.42 -16.35 0.93
CA ASN A 14 -13.64 -16.34 2.37
C ASN A 14 -13.13 -17.61 3.04
N THR A 15 -13.26 -18.74 2.39
CA THR A 15 -12.66 -20.01 2.86
C THR A 15 -11.15 -19.90 2.92
N ALA A 16 -10.49 -19.47 1.85
CA ALA A 16 -9.05 -19.29 1.81
C ALA A 16 -8.53 -18.29 2.86
N LEU A 17 -9.28 -17.21 3.11
CA LEU A 17 -8.94 -16.26 4.17
C LEU A 17 -9.03 -16.89 5.56
N ARG A 18 -10.10 -17.63 5.86
CA ARG A 18 -10.23 -18.32 7.14
C ARG A 18 -9.19 -19.40 7.35
N ASP A 19 -8.82 -20.12 6.30
CA ASP A 19 -7.71 -21.07 6.36
C ASP A 19 -6.37 -20.40 6.70
N ALA A 20 -6.18 -19.16 6.24
CA ALA A 20 -4.95 -18.39 6.49
C ALA A 20 -4.90 -17.77 7.90
N ILE A 21 -6.03 -17.22 8.39
CA ILE A 21 -6.06 -16.42 9.63
C ILE A 21 -6.80 -17.10 10.79
N GLY A 22 -7.40 -18.27 10.54
CA GLY A 22 -8.15 -19.04 11.54
C GLY A 22 -9.60 -18.60 11.71
N ASP A 23 -10.25 -19.14 12.74
CA ASP A 23 -11.65 -18.83 13.09
C ASP A 23 -11.71 -17.50 13.86
N VAL A 24 -11.95 -16.44 13.11
CA VAL A 24 -12.04 -15.07 13.60
C VAL A 24 -13.38 -14.44 13.17
N PRO A 25 -13.82 -13.37 13.84
CA PRO A 25 -15.04 -12.65 13.45
C PRO A 25 -15.00 -12.15 12.00
N ASP A 26 -16.17 -12.06 11.34
CA ASP A 26 -16.29 -11.66 9.94
C ASP A 26 -15.67 -10.30 9.63
N TYR A 27 -15.76 -9.34 10.54
CA TYR A 27 -15.14 -8.03 10.37
C TYR A 27 -13.61 -8.11 10.29
N VAL A 28 -12.99 -9.09 11.00
CA VAL A 28 -11.53 -9.31 10.91
C VAL A 28 -11.16 -9.92 9.57
N VAL A 29 -11.97 -10.88 9.06
CA VAL A 29 -11.77 -11.45 7.73
C VAL A 29 -11.82 -10.35 6.65
N SER A 30 -12.83 -9.48 6.73
CA SER A 30 -12.99 -8.35 5.79
C SER A 30 -11.81 -7.38 5.86
N THR A 31 -11.37 -7.04 7.07
CA THR A 31 -10.22 -6.15 7.28
C THR A 31 -8.93 -6.77 6.77
N PHE A 32 -8.70 -8.05 7.05
CA PHE A 32 -7.50 -8.75 6.53
C PHE A 32 -7.47 -8.74 5.01
N PHE A 33 -8.61 -8.97 4.36
CA PHE A 33 -8.70 -8.86 2.91
C PHE A 33 -8.36 -7.45 2.40
N ALA A 34 -8.81 -6.41 3.08
CA ALA A 34 -8.49 -5.02 2.73
C ALA A 34 -6.99 -4.72 2.88
N VAL A 35 -6.37 -5.18 3.96
CA VAL A 35 -4.93 -5.01 4.19
C VAL A 35 -4.14 -5.76 3.13
N ALA A 36 -4.42 -7.04 2.92
CA ALA A 36 -3.68 -7.89 1.98
C ALA A 36 -3.93 -7.54 0.50
N GLY A 37 -5.07 -6.94 0.17
CA GLY A 37 -5.45 -6.60 -1.20
C GLY A 37 -5.24 -5.14 -1.61
N SER A 38 -5.18 -4.23 -0.64
CA SER A 38 -5.09 -2.79 -0.91
C SER A 38 -3.88 -2.15 -0.23
N MET A 39 -3.81 -2.20 1.10
CA MET A 39 -2.72 -1.57 1.87
C MET A 39 -1.35 -2.20 1.61
N ILE A 40 -1.31 -3.43 1.12
CA ILE A 40 -0.04 -4.12 0.82
C ILE A 40 0.86 -3.31 -0.12
N HIS A 41 0.29 -2.54 -1.03
CA HIS A 41 1.05 -1.70 -1.97
C HIS A 41 1.81 -0.59 -1.23
N ASP A 42 1.16 0.05 -0.26
CA ASP A 42 1.77 1.09 0.58
C ASP A 42 2.77 0.49 1.56
N LEU A 43 2.41 -0.63 2.20
CA LEU A 43 3.27 -1.34 3.15
C LEU A 43 4.56 -1.82 2.48
N TYR A 44 4.47 -2.35 1.26
CA TYR A 44 5.65 -2.69 0.46
C TYR A 44 6.54 -1.48 0.19
N GLY A 45 5.96 -0.35 -0.21
CA GLY A 45 6.68 0.91 -0.42
C GLY A 45 7.39 1.39 0.85
N LEU A 46 6.71 1.34 1.99
CA LEU A 46 7.28 1.67 3.30
C LEU A 46 8.42 0.72 3.67
N ARG A 47 8.27 -0.58 3.45
CA ARG A 47 9.31 -1.59 3.72
C ARG A 47 10.57 -1.36 2.88
N VAL A 48 10.41 -0.97 1.62
CA VAL A 48 11.56 -0.63 0.75
C VAL A 48 12.32 0.59 1.27
N MET A 49 11.62 1.58 1.85
CA MET A 49 12.23 2.81 2.36
C MET A 49 12.77 2.68 3.78
N LEU A 50 12.07 1.99 4.67
CA LEU A 50 12.31 2.00 6.11
C LEU A 50 12.75 0.63 6.67
N GLY A 51 12.73 -0.41 5.85
CA GLY A 51 12.94 -1.80 6.27
C GLY A 51 11.65 -2.45 6.80
N VAL A 52 11.79 -3.68 7.28
CA VAL A 52 10.67 -4.43 7.89
C VAL A 52 10.29 -3.76 9.21
N PRO A 53 9.00 -3.52 9.49
CA PRO A 53 8.57 -2.99 10.78
C PRO A 53 9.04 -3.89 11.93
N ARG A 54 9.52 -3.27 13.00
CA ARG A 54 9.96 -3.98 14.21
C ARG A 54 8.77 -4.45 15.05
N ALA A 55 7.70 -3.67 15.05
CA ALA A 55 6.50 -3.96 15.80
C ALA A 55 5.26 -3.30 15.20
N VAL A 56 4.14 -3.95 15.39
CA VAL A 56 2.81 -3.32 15.34
C VAL A 56 2.52 -2.81 16.75
N VAL A 57 2.50 -1.50 16.92
CA VAL A 57 2.30 -0.86 18.24
C VAL A 57 0.83 -0.95 18.66
N SER A 58 -0.07 -0.68 17.73
CA SER A 58 -1.51 -0.83 17.92
C SER A 58 -2.21 -0.96 16.58
N THR A 59 -3.39 -1.58 16.63
CA THR A 59 -4.30 -1.66 15.49
C THR A 59 -5.72 -1.52 16.01
N GLU A 60 -6.50 -0.70 15.35
CA GLU A 60 -7.94 -0.55 15.59
C GLU A 60 -8.69 -0.87 14.30
N VAL A 61 -9.65 -1.77 14.41
CA VAL A 61 -10.61 -2.09 13.34
C VAL A 61 -11.95 -1.51 13.73
N TRP A 62 -12.56 -0.75 12.86
CA TRP A 62 -13.81 -0.04 13.12
C TRP A 62 -14.73 -0.04 11.88
N ASN A 63 -15.93 0.49 12.02
CA ASN A 63 -16.92 0.54 10.95
C ASN A 63 -17.21 -0.85 10.34
N ASP A 64 -17.41 -1.86 11.22
CA ASP A 64 -17.70 -3.25 10.86
C ASP A 64 -16.65 -3.87 9.89
N GLY A 65 -15.37 -3.59 10.15
CA GLY A 65 -14.26 -4.11 9.34
C GLY A 65 -13.99 -3.34 8.04
N ARG A 66 -14.72 -2.24 7.79
CA ARG A 66 -14.52 -1.38 6.61
C ARG A 66 -13.49 -0.28 6.83
N ALA A 67 -12.90 -0.23 7.99
CA ALA A 67 -11.82 0.70 8.28
C ALA A 67 -10.83 0.10 9.27
N ILE A 68 -9.56 0.43 9.08
CA ILE A 68 -8.46 0.03 9.95
C ILE A 68 -7.50 1.20 10.11
N THR A 69 -7.00 1.37 11.32
CA THR A 69 -5.88 2.25 11.63
C THR A 69 -4.83 1.46 12.36
N THR A 70 -3.59 1.51 11.90
CA THR A 70 -2.47 0.80 12.52
C THR A 70 -1.29 1.72 12.75
N ILE A 71 -0.54 1.48 13.82
CA ILE A 71 0.72 2.17 14.13
C ILE A 71 1.84 1.16 14.04
N LEU A 72 2.78 1.41 13.15
CA LEU A 72 3.96 0.59 12.94
C LEU A 72 5.20 1.29 13.48
N GLU A 73 6.12 0.50 14.04
CA GLU A 73 7.42 0.96 14.48
C GLU A 73 8.53 0.35 13.60
N PHE A 74 9.45 1.19 13.13
CA PHE A 74 10.57 0.77 12.29
C PHE A 74 11.89 0.76 13.07
N PRO A 75 12.91 -0.02 12.62
CA PRO A 75 14.20 -0.15 13.32
C PRO A 75 14.95 1.16 13.53
N ASN A 76 14.79 2.11 12.62
CA ASN A 76 15.39 3.46 12.72
C ASN A 76 14.66 4.42 13.67
N GLY A 77 13.62 3.94 14.36
CA GLY A 77 12.80 4.75 15.27
C GLY A 77 11.62 5.46 14.61
N ALA A 78 11.49 5.40 13.29
CA ALA A 78 10.33 5.97 12.60
C ALA A 78 9.02 5.32 13.05
N ARG A 79 7.96 6.11 13.03
CA ARG A 79 6.57 5.66 13.24
C ARG A 79 5.76 5.90 11.99
N CYS A 80 4.97 4.92 11.60
CA CYS A 80 3.97 5.06 10.57
C CYS A 80 2.60 4.94 11.20
N VAL A 81 1.70 5.85 10.86
CA VAL A 81 0.27 5.72 11.11
C VAL A 81 -0.38 5.45 9.75
N ALA A 82 -0.86 4.25 9.54
CA ALA A 82 -1.52 3.85 8.32
C ALA A 82 -3.02 3.71 8.58
N THR A 83 -3.82 4.30 7.71
CA THR A 83 -5.29 4.21 7.77
C THR A 83 -5.82 3.83 6.41
N TRP A 84 -6.69 2.84 6.40
CA TRP A 84 -7.50 2.49 5.23
C TRP A 84 -8.98 2.53 5.61
N ALA A 85 -9.81 3.04 4.72
CA ALA A 85 -11.25 3.06 4.92
C ALA A 85 -12.00 2.88 3.60
N ASP A 86 -12.97 1.97 3.61
CA ASP A 86 -13.95 1.85 2.54
C ASP A 86 -15.10 2.84 2.78
N LEU A 87 -15.27 3.76 1.85
CA LEU A 87 -16.28 4.83 1.87
C LEU A 87 -17.22 4.67 0.66
N PRO A 88 -18.14 3.70 0.69
CA PRO A 88 -18.85 3.24 -0.51
C PRO A 88 -19.73 4.31 -1.18
N ASN A 89 -20.05 5.38 -0.47
CA ASN A 89 -20.86 6.49 -0.99
C ASN A 89 -20.03 7.70 -1.41
N LEU A 90 -18.70 7.62 -1.29
CA LEU A 90 -17.79 8.66 -1.73
C LEU A 90 -17.08 8.20 -3.00
N TRP A 91 -17.24 8.98 -4.08
CA TRP A 91 -16.61 8.70 -5.38
C TRP A 91 -15.13 9.11 -5.44
N ASP A 92 -14.69 9.93 -4.48
CA ASP A 92 -13.35 10.52 -4.47
C ASP A 92 -12.31 9.53 -3.90
N PHE A 93 -11.54 8.92 -4.79
CA PHE A 93 -10.43 8.07 -4.41
C PHE A 93 -9.26 8.91 -3.92
N LYS A 94 -8.77 8.60 -2.73
CA LYS A 94 -7.59 9.25 -2.15
C LYS A 94 -6.62 8.21 -1.61
N GLU A 95 -5.40 8.22 -2.13
CA GLU A 95 -4.27 7.44 -1.62
C GLU A 95 -3.06 8.35 -1.52
N THR A 96 -2.48 8.47 -0.35
CA THR A 96 -1.34 9.35 -0.08
C THR A 96 -0.35 8.69 0.86
N LEU A 97 0.93 8.94 0.59
CA LEU A 97 2.02 8.64 1.50
C LEU A 97 2.71 9.94 1.89
N GLU A 98 2.76 10.24 3.18
CA GLU A 98 3.43 11.43 3.71
C GLU A 98 4.60 11.03 4.59
N VAL A 99 5.76 11.63 4.36
CA VAL A 99 6.96 11.40 5.15
C VAL A 99 7.40 12.71 5.78
N TYR A 100 7.61 12.69 7.09
CA TYR A 100 8.02 13.84 7.89
C TYR A 100 9.44 13.61 8.41
N GLY A 101 10.36 14.50 8.08
CA GLY A 101 11.70 14.60 8.64
C GLY A 101 11.91 15.95 9.31
N ASP A 102 13.07 16.17 9.89
CA ASP A 102 13.35 17.38 10.67
C ASP A 102 13.28 18.68 9.86
N SER A 103 13.69 18.65 8.59
CA SER A 103 13.73 19.82 7.70
C SER A 103 12.96 19.61 6.40
N LYS A 104 12.30 18.46 6.24
CA LYS A 104 11.66 18.08 4.99
C LYS A 104 10.39 17.30 5.22
N ARG A 105 9.33 17.63 4.47
CA ARG A 105 8.12 16.84 4.33
C ARG A 105 7.92 16.49 2.87
N VAL A 106 7.68 15.23 2.59
CA VAL A 106 7.36 14.74 1.25
C VAL A 106 5.94 14.20 1.26
N VAL A 107 5.13 14.60 0.29
CA VAL A 107 3.79 14.09 0.06
C VAL A 107 3.76 13.45 -1.32
N VAL A 108 3.39 12.19 -1.37
CA VAL A 108 3.10 11.47 -2.61
C VAL A 108 1.61 11.24 -2.68
N SER A 109 0.97 11.64 -3.77
CA SER A 109 -0.44 11.31 -4.04
C SER A 109 -0.50 10.38 -5.24
N TYR A 110 -1.20 9.25 -5.06
CA TYR A 110 -1.37 8.25 -6.09
C TYR A 110 -2.74 8.39 -6.74
N PRO A 111 -2.84 8.25 -8.08
CA PRO A 111 -4.13 7.99 -8.72
C PRO A 111 -4.58 6.58 -8.39
N THR A 112 -5.86 6.26 -8.61
CA THR A 112 -6.29 4.86 -8.53
C THR A 112 -5.43 3.98 -9.44
N GLY A 113 -5.08 2.77 -8.99
CA GLY A 113 -4.23 1.84 -9.73
C GLY A 113 -4.73 1.47 -11.13
N PHE A 114 -6.01 1.70 -11.41
CA PHE A 114 -6.64 1.46 -12.72
C PHE A 114 -6.71 2.72 -13.60
N ALA A 115 -6.27 3.87 -13.11
CA ALA A 115 -6.23 5.10 -13.90
C ALA A 115 -5.20 5.00 -15.02
N ARG A 116 -5.56 5.50 -16.19
CA ARG A 116 -4.66 5.56 -17.34
C ARG A 116 -4.33 7.02 -17.65
N GLY A 117 -3.04 7.31 -17.78
CA GLY A 117 -2.58 8.66 -18.15
C GLY A 117 -2.71 9.69 -17.03
N ILE A 118 -2.99 9.28 -15.80
CA ILE A 118 -2.97 10.15 -14.62
C ILE A 118 -1.66 9.90 -13.88
N LEU A 119 -0.91 10.96 -13.64
CA LEU A 119 0.38 10.89 -12.93
C LEU A 119 0.17 10.89 -11.42
N SER A 120 1.04 10.16 -10.72
CA SER A 120 1.27 10.44 -9.29
C SER A 120 1.91 11.81 -9.16
N THR A 121 1.61 12.51 -8.09
CA THR A 121 2.24 13.79 -7.78
C THR A 121 3.16 13.66 -6.57
N VAL A 122 4.29 14.35 -6.61
CA VAL A 122 5.24 14.43 -5.49
C VAL A 122 5.43 15.89 -5.13
N THR A 123 5.16 16.23 -3.88
CA THR A 123 5.39 17.57 -3.34
C THR A 123 6.41 17.51 -2.21
N VAL A 124 7.46 18.30 -2.31
CA VAL A 124 8.52 18.37 -1.31
C VAL A 124 8.53 19.75 -0.70
N HIS A 125 8.24 19.83 0.60
CA HIS A 125 8.45 21.03 1.41
C HIS A 125 9.78 20.87 2.15
N GLU A 126 10.68 21.82 2.02
CA GLU A 126 11.99 21.74 2.70
C GLU A 126 12.49 23.10 3.14
N ILE A 127 13.37 23.07 4.13
CA ILE A 127 14.21 24.22 4.52
C ILE A 127 15.60 23.92 4.00
N ASP A 128 16.10 24.75 3.11
CA ASP A 128 17.44 24.65 2.55
C ASP A 128 18.52 24.98 3.61
N ALA A 129 19.78 24.72 3.30
CA ALA A 129 20.90 24.89 4.24
C ALA A 129 21.10 26.35 4.69
N ASP A 130 20.63 27.32 3.90
CA ASP A 130 20.64 28.75 4.23
C ASP A 130 19.40 29.22 5.02
N GLY A 131 18.48 28.28 5.36
CA GLY A 131 17.24 28.57 6.08
C GLY A 131 16.07 28.99 5.17
N THR A 132 16.24 28.95 3.85
CA THR A 132 15.17 29.31 2.92
C THR A 132 14.14 28.19 2.81
N ALA A 133 12.87 28.54 2.99
CA ALA A 133 11.76 27.62 2.75
C ALA A 133 11.52 27.46 1.24
N SER A 134 11.45 26.23 0.75
CA SER A 134 11.19 25.92 -0.63
C SER A 134 10.11 24.87 -0.82
N LEU A 135 9.40 24.95 -1.94
CA LEU A 135 8.43 23.99 -2.42
C LEU A 135 8.90 23.48 -3.78
N LYS A 136 9.03 22.15 -3.89
CA LYS A 136 9.43 21.50 -5.14
C LYS A 136 8.35 20.50 -5.55
N GLU A 137 8.06 20.46 -6.84
CA GLU A 137 7.17 19.47 -7.45
C GLU A 137 7.94 18.73 -8.54
N PRO A 138 8.69 17.67 -8.18
CA PRO A 138 9.43 16.90 -9.15
C PRO A 138 8.50 16.29 -10.20
N ALA A 139 8.90 16.39 -11.46
CA ALA A 139 8.19 15.71 -12.54
C ALA A 139 8.33 14.19 -12.37
N VAL A 140 7.22 13.49 -12.45
CA VAL A 140 7.16 12.02 -12.41
C VAL A 140 6.84 11.52 -13.82
N ASP A 141 7.71 10.66 -14.37
CA ASP A 141 7.43 10.02 -15.63
C ASP A 141 6.26 9.04 -15.48
N TRP A 142 5.30 9.13 -16.40
CA TRP A 142 4.22 8.19 -16.45
C TRP A 142 4.67 6.87 -17.07
N GLU A 143 4.54 5.82 -16.31
CA GLU A 143 4.61 4.47 -16.80
C GLU A 143 3.62 3.60 -16.03
N SER A 144 2.84 2.81 -16.75
CA SER A 144 1.91 1.88 -16.12
C SER A 144 2.65 0.87 -15.23
N ALA A 145 2.18 0.67 -14.00
CA ALA A 145 2.73 -0.33 -13.08
C ALA A 145 2.69 -1.73 -13.71
N PHE A 146 1.60 -2.08 -14.40
CA PHE A 146 1.48 -3.37 -15.11
C PHE A 146 2.50 -3.51 -16.25
N SER A 147 2.82 -2.43 -16.96
CA SER A 147 3.86 -2.48 -17.99
C SER A 147 5.26 -2.70 -17.40
N ARG A 148 5.54 -2.10 -16.24
CA ARG A 148 6.79 -2.33 -15.50
C ARG A 148 6.90 -3.75 -15.00
N GLU A 149 5.83 -4.29 -14.47
CA GLU A 149 5.76 -5.68 -14.00
C GLU A 149 6.02 -6.68 -15.12
N LEU A 150 5.33 -6.53 -16.27
CA LEU A 150 5.54 -7.40 -17.43
C LEU A 150 6.95 -7.29 -18.00
N ARG A 151 7.52 -6.09 -18.03
CA ARG A 151 8.92 -5.91 -18.45
C ARG A 151 9.88 -6.62 -17.51
N HIS A 152 9.69 -6.45 -16.21
CA HIS A 152 10.50 -7.12 -15.20
C HIS A 152 10.37 -8.66 -15.29
N LEU A 153 9.16 -9.17 -15.47
CA LEU A 153 8.92 -10.60 -15.70
C LEU A 153 9.68 -11.10 -16.94
N HIS A 154 9.63 -10.34 -18.04
CA HIS A 154 10.39 -10.68 -19.23
C HIS A 154 11.91 -10.70 -18.95
N GLU A 155 12.46 -9.74 -18.23
CA GLU A 155 13.87 -9.70 -17.84
C GLU A 155 14.25 -10.89 -16.96
N CYS A 156 13.39 -11.29 -16.01
CA CYS A 156 13.61 -12.49 -15.18
C CYS A 156 13.71 -13.76 -16.01
N ILE A 157 12.85 -13.91 -17.02
CA ILE A 157 12.81 -15.10 -17.88
C ILE A 157 13.96 -15.10 -18.90
N ALA A 158 14.17 -13.99 -19.59
CA ALA A 158 15.08 -13.90 -20.74
C ALA A 158 16.56 -13.77 -20.34
N VAL A 159 16.83 -13.12 -19.21
CA VAL A 159 18.20 -12.75 -18.78
C VAL A 159 18.57 -13.39 -17.44
N GLY A 160 17.60 -13.98 -16.73
CA GLY A 160 17.81 -14.58 -15.41
C GLY A 160 17.92 -13.56 -14.27
N THR A 161 17.39 -12.35 -14.45
CA THR A 161 17.35 -11.34 -13.40
C THR A 161 16.52 -11.86 -12.22
N PRO A 162 16.98 -11.77 -10.96
CA PRO A 162 16.18 -12.17 -9.81
C PRO A 162 14.87 -11.39 -9.71
N THR A 163 13.79 -12.07 -9.31
CA THR A 163 12.50 -11.38 -9.03
C THR A 163 12.65 -10.44 -7.84
N ARG A 164 12.10 -9.24 -7.94
CA ARG A 164 12.11 -8.26 -6.84
C ARG A 164 11.17 -8.66 -5.71
N THR A 165 10.03 -9.24 -6.05
CA THR A 165 8.95 -9.61 -5.14
C THR A 165 8.64 -11.10 -5.31
N GLY A 166 9.54 -11.96 -4.82
CA GLY A 166 9.31 -13.39 -4.80
C GLY A 166 8.44 -13.83 -3.62
N ALA A 167 7.94 -15.08 -3.66
CA ALA A 167 7.11 -15.62 -2.58
C ALA A 167 7.79 -15.58 -1.20
N ALA A 168 9.11 -15.68 -1.14
CA ALA A 168 9.87 -15.55 0.12
C ALA A 168 9.89 -14.11 0.63
N ASP A 169 9.93 -13.12 -0.27
CA ASP A 169 9.91 -11.71 0.05
C ASP A 169 8.52 -11.25 0.54
N ALA A 170 7.46 -11.75 -0.11
CA ALA A 170 6.07 -11.42 0.24
C ALA A 170 5.65 -11.85 1.66
N ARG A 171 6.45 -12.64 2.36
CA ARG A 171 6.20 -12.98 3.78
C ARG A 171 6.49 -11.83 4.73
N HIS A 172 7.16 -10.80 4.26
CA HIS A 172 7.54 -9.64 5.07
C HIS A 172 6.54 -8.48 4.97
N ASP A 173 5.56 -8.61 4.08
CA ASP A 173 4.46 -7.67 3.91
C ASP A 173 3.21 -8.18 4.63
#